data_9c56a288d48a49799d5e7864a6959a4b
#
_entry.id   9c56a288d48a49799d5e7864a6959a4b
#
_cell.length_a   1.000
_cell.length_b   1.000
_cell.length_c   1.000
_cell.angle_alpha   90.00
_cell.angle_beta   90.00
_cell.angle_gamma   90.00
#
_symmetry.space_group_name_H-M   'P 1'
#
loop_
_entity.id
_entity.type
_entity.pdbx_description
1 polymer ?
#
loop_
_entity_poly.entity_id
_entity_poly.type
_entity_poly.pdbx_seq_one_letter_code
_entity_poly.pdbx_strand_id
1 'polypeptide(L)'
;MFMKNIHGGDIYKYENVTDFSANINPMGIPESVREAVVNSLEMCENYPQMFCDDLREKIGRRYGVDSSFIICGNGASDVLYR
;
A
#
# COMPACT_ATOMS: atom_id res chain seq x y z
N MET A 1 -22.30 19.47 -10.81
CA MET A 1 -20.88 19.83 -10.64
C MET A 1 -20.20 18.70 -9.89
N PHE A 2 -19.29 18.01 -10.57
CA PHE A 2 -18.49 16.98 -9.90
C PHE A 2 -17.42 17.68 -9.06
N MET A 3 -17.43 17.50 -7.74
CA MET A 3 -16.31 17.90 -6.91
C MET A 3 -15.09 17.09 -7.32
N LYS A 4 -14.10 17.76 -7.88
CA LYS A 4 -12.82 17.15 -8.20
C LYS A 4 -12.09 16.90 -6.88
N ASN A 5 -12.05 15.67 -6.42
CA ASN A 5 -11.19 15.30 -5.31
C ASN A 5 -9.74 15.51 -5.75
N ILE A 6 -9.13 16.59 -5.30
CA ILE A 6 -7.74 16.89 -5.57
C ILE A 6 -6.92 16.25 -4.46
N HIS A 7 -6.26 15.15 -4.77
CA HIS A 7 -5.26 14.55 -3.91
C HIS A 7 -3.87 15.12 -4.23
N GLY A 8 -3.02 15.21 -3.21
CA GLY A 8 -1.62 15.51 -3.40
C GLY A 8 -0.87 14.39 -4.14
N GLY A 9 0.38 14.65 -4.53
CA GLY A 9 1.24 13.66 -5.18
C GLY A 9 1.17 13.62 -6.71
N ASP A 10 0.33 14.44 -7.36
CA ASP A 10 0.31 14.56 -8.83
C ASP A 10 1.47 15.45 -9.31
N ILE A 11 2.67 14.88 -9.34
CA ILE A 11 3.90 15.58 -9.72
C ILE A 11 4.09 15.65 -11.24
N TYR A 12 3.31 14.91 -12.02
CA TYR A 12 3.52 14.73 -13.46
C TYR A 12 3.22 15.99 -14.29
N LYS A 13 2.55 16.95 -13.70
CA LYS A 13 2.19 18.23 -14.35
C LYS A 13 3.21 19.35 -14.10
N TYR A 14 4.21 19.07 -13.27
CA TYR A 14 5.15 20.08 -12.80
C TYR A 14 6.57 19.61 -13.03
N GLU A 15 7.43 20.55 -13.43
CA GLU A 15 8.86 20.31 -13.59
C GLU A 15 9.64 20.98 -12.48
N ASN A 16 10.68 20.33 -11.98
CA ASN A 16 11.63 20.86 -11.00
C ASN A 16 10.99 21.40 -9.71
N VAL A 17 9.98 20.69 -9.20
CA VAL A 17 9.32 21.03 -7.94
C VAL A 17 9.78 20.14 -6.79
N THR A 18 9.80 20.69 -5.59
CA THR A 18 9.89 19.92 -4.35
C THR A 18 8.46 19.64 -3.87
N ASP A 19 8.10 18.37 -3.81
CA ASP A 19 6.73 17.96 -3.47
C ASP A 19 6.53 17.88 -1.96
N PHE A 20 5.68 18.77 -1.43
CA PHE A 20 5.18 18.74 -0.04
C PHE A 20 3.72 18.33 0.05
N SER A 21 3.10 17.93 -1.05
CA SER A 21 1.65 17.63 -1.11
C SER A 21 1.29 16.21 -0.68
N ALA A 22 2.26 15.33 -0.51
CA ALA A 22 2.08 13.94 -0.12
C ALA A 22 3.18 13.48 0.83
N ASN A 23 2.82 12.58 1.74
CA ASN A 23 3.77 11.99 2.68
C ASN A 23 4.45 10.77 2.05
N ILE A 24 5.52 11.01 1.32
CA ILE A 24 6.30 9.98 0.62
C ILE A 24 7.67 9.84 1.31
N ASN A 25 8.15 8.60 1.38
CA ASN A 25 9.50 8.35 1.89
C ASN A 25 10.56 8.98 0.96
N PRO A 26 11.31 10.00 1.43
CA PRO A 26 12.29 10.69 0.59
C PRO A 26 13.47 9.79 0.19
N MET A 27 13.70 8.70 0.91
CA MET A 27 14.75 7.70 0.59
C MET A 27 14.31 6.72 -0.50
N GLY A 28 13.07 6.80 -0.97
CA GLY A 28 12.52 5.91 -1.97
C GLY A 28 12.13 4.54 -1.43
N ILE A 29 12.05 3.56 -2.30
CA ILE A 29 11.67 2.19 -1.97
C ILE A 29 12.90 1.46 -1.40
N PRO A 30 12.82 0.85 -0.20
CA PRO A 30 13.89 -0.01 0.31
C PRO A 30 14.20 -1.16 -0.67
N GLU A 31 15.48 -1.51 -0.82
CA GLU A 31 15.90 -2.55 -1.77
C GLU A 31 15.25 -3.90 -1.48
N SER A 32 15.14 -4.28 -0.22
CA SER A 32 14.46 -5.52 0.19
C SER A 32 12.99 -5.58 -0.26
N VAL A 33 12.31 -4.44 -0.29
CA VAL A 33 10.92 -4.34 -0.77
C VAL A 33 10.89 -4.47 -2.30
N ARG A 34 11.82 -3.82 -3.00
CA ARG A 34 11.95 -3.92 -4.45
C ARG A 34 12.17 -5.37 -4.89
N GLU A 35 13.12 -6.05 -4.26
CA GLU A 35 13.41 -7.47 -4.52
C GLU A 35 12.19 -8.36 -4.26
N ALA A 36 11.49 -8.15 -3.15
CA ALA A 36 10.29 -8.92 -2.81
C ALA A 36 9.19 -8.74 -3.86
N VAL A 37 8.98 -7.53 -4.35
CA VAL A 37 7.99 -7.24 -5.40
C VAL A 37 8.37 -7.95 -6.71
N VAL A 38 9.63 -7.83 -7.15
CA VAL A 38 10.11 -8.48 -8.37
C VAL A 38 9.96 -10.01 -8.29
N ASN A 39 10.36 -10.61 -7.17
CA ASN A 39 10.26 -12.05 -6.96
C ASN A 39 8.81 -12.56 -6.85
N SER A 40 7.86 -11.69 -6.58
CA SER A 40 6.43 -12.03 -6.46
C SER A 40 5.64 -11.87 -7.76
N LEU A 41 6.26 -11.37 -8.84
CA LEU A 41 5.53 -11.10 -10.09
C LEU A 41 4.85 -12.34 -10.68
N GLU A 42 5.47 -13.51 -10.59
CA GLU A 42 4.89 -14.76 -11.09
C GLU A 42 3.61 -15.16 -10.31
N MET A 43 3.47 -14.71 -9.07
CA MET A 43 2.26 -14.95 -8.28
C MET A 43 1.03 -14.23 -8.84
N CYS A 44 1.24 -13.21 -9.68
CA CYS A 44 0.16 -12.46 -10.33
C CYS A 44 -0.62 -13.29 -11.36
N GLU A 45 -0.14 -14.45 -11.74
CA GLU A 45 -0.88 -15.42 -12.57
C GLU A 45 -2.10 -16.01 -11.82
N ASN A 46 -2.11 -15.92 -10.52
CA ASN A 46 -3.18 -16.44 -9.68
C ASN A 46 -3.97 -15.30 -9.00
N TYR A 47 -5.21 -15.60 -8.63
CA TYR A 47 -5.96 -14.71 -7.77
C TYR A 47 -5.27 -14.55 -6.41
N PRO A 48 -5.31 -13.37 -5.81
CA PRO A 48 -4.82 -13.19 -4.44
C PRO A 48 -5.67 -13.96 -3.44
N GLN A 49 -5.09 -14.19 -2.27
CA GLN A 49 -5.85 -14.77 -1.14
C GLN A 49 -7.03 -13.86 -0.77
N MET A 50 -8.23 -14.43 -0.72
CA MET A 50 -9.46 -13.69 -0.47
C MET A 50 -9.44 -12.92 0.85
N PHE A 51 -8.88 -13.49 1.90
CA PHE A 51 -8.86 -12.90 3.25
C PHE A 51 -7.46 -12.45 3.70
N CYS A 52 -6.48 -12.42 2.80
CA CYS A 52 -5.11 -11.99 3.08
C CYS A 52 -4.48 -12.72 4.29
N ASP A 53 -4.72 -14.01 4.45
CA ASP A 53 -4.32 -14.76 5.65
C ASP A 53 -2.82 -14.66 5.92
N ASP A 54 -1.98 -14.90 4.92
CA ASP A 54 -0.52 -14.82 5.08
C ASP A 54 -0.05 -13.43 5.51
N LEU A 55 -0.65 -12.38 4.94
CA LEU A 55 -0.32 -11.00 5.28
C LEU A 55 -0.74 -10.68 6.72
N ARG A 56 -1.95 -11.09 7.10
CA ARG A 56 -2.48 -10.90 8.46
C ARG A 56 -1.61 -11.61 9.50
N GLU A 57 -1.19 -12.84 9.23
CA GLU A 57 -0.29 -13.58 10.12
C GLU A 57 1.08 -12.91 10.25
N LYS A 58 1.66 -12.43 9.15
CA LYS A 58 2.94 -11.71 9.19
C LYS A 58 2.85 -10.42 9.99
N ILE A 59 1.78 -9.66 9.79
CA ILE A 59 1.52 -8.44 10.57
C ILE A 59 1.31 -8.80 12.06
N GLY A 60 0.51 -9.80 12.34
CA GLY A 60 0.25 -10.27 13.70
C GLY A 60 1.53 -10.65 14.44
N ARG A 61 2.40 -11.42 13.80
CA ARG A 61 3.72 -11.77 14.35
C ARG A 61 4.61 -10.56 14.58
N ARG A 62 4.58 -9.58 13.67
CA ARG A 62 5.38 -8.36 13.78
C ARG A 62 4.98 -7.49 14.97
N TYR A 63 3.70 -7.40 15.26
CA TYR A 63 3.14 -6.49 16.27
C TYR A 63 2.63 -7.19 17.54
N GLY A 64 2.73 -8.50 17.61
CA GLY A 64 2.25 -9.27 18.78
C GLY A 64 0.72 -9.25 18.91
N VAL A 65 0.00 -9.23 17.80
CA VAL A 65 -1.46 -9.22 17.74
C VAL A 65 -1.95 -10.47 17.04
N ASP A 66 -3.02 -11.08 17.53
CA ASP A 66 -3.66 -12.20 16.86
C ASP A 66 -4.18 -11.77 15.48
N SER A 67 -3.95 -12.59 14.46
CA SER A 67 -4.34 -12.28 13.09
C SER A 67 -5.85 -12.09 12.90
N SER A 68 -6.67 -12.64 13.79
CA SER A 68 -8.13 -12.45 13.78
C SER A 68 -8.56 -11.00 14.07
N PHE A 69 -7.70 -10.19 14.69
CA PHE A 69 -7.93 -8.77 14.94
C PHE A 69 -7.40 -7.85 13.84
N ILE A 70 -6.91 -8.43 12.74
CA ILE A 70 -6.32 -7.67 11.63
C ILE A 70 -7.22 -7.76 10.41
N ILE A 71 -7.54 -6.61 9.84
CA ILE A 71 -8.24 -6.50 8.56
C ILE A 71 -7.32 -5.83 7.53
N CYS A 72 -7.34 -6.33 6.31
CA CYS A 72 -6.63 -5.74 5.18
C CYS A 72 -7.63 -5.17 4.17
N GLY A 73 -7.28 -4.06 3.55
CA GLY A 73 -8.10 -3.42 2.54
C GLY A 73 -7.26 -2.68 1.50
N ASN A 74 -7.90 -2.27 0.43
CA ASN A 74 -7.28 -1.55 -0.66
C ASN A 74 -7.27 -0.04 -0.40
N GLY A 75 -6.40 0.39 0.49
CA GLY A 75 -6.28 1.76 0.95
C GLY A 75 -7.16 2.08 2.17
N ALA A 76 -6.90 3.24 2.77
CA ALA A 76 -7.56 3.67 4.00
C ALA A 76 -9.08 3.78 3.86
N SER A 77 -9.57 4.27 2.74
CA SER A 77 -11.02 4.40 2.49
C SER A 77 -11.73 3.04 2.50
N ASP A 78 -11.14 2.02 1.87
CA ASP A 78 -11.71 0.67 1.88
C ASP A 78 -11.78 0.11 3.31
N VAL A 79 -10.73 0.29 4.10
CA VAL A 79 -10.70 -0.17 5.50
C VAL A 79 -11.73 0.55 6.37
N LEU A 80 -11.93 1.87 6.15
CA LEU A 80 -12.88 2.67 6.91
C LEU A 80 -14.34 2.27 6.66
N TYR A 81 -14.65 1.71 5.50
CA TYR A 81 -16.01 1.30 5.12
C TYR A 81 -16.31 -0.19 5.34
N ARG A 82 -15.36 -0.95 5.87
CA ARG A 82 -15.53 -2.36 6.23
C ARG A 82 -15.93 -2.54 7.68
#